data_d1148bda89fb650c80a6c121ba0bd9de
#
_entry.id   d1148bda89fb650c80a6c121ba0bd9de
#
_cell.length_a   1.000
_cell.length_b   1.000
_cell.length_c   1.000
_cell.angle_alpha   90.00
_cell.angle_beta   90.00
_cell.angle_gamma   90.00
#
_symmetry.space_group_name_H-M   'P 1'
#
loop_
_entity.id
_entity.type
_entity.pdbx_description
1 polymer ?
#
loop_
_entity_poly.entity_id
_entity_poly.type
_entity_poly.pdbx_seq_one_letter_code
_entity_poly.pdbx_strand_id
1 'polypeptide(L)'
;PDYQREFVWDIKHQSRFIESLFLGLPVPFIFTAEIKETGRLEIVDGSQRIRTMAAYLNDELELKFLEKLTQLNNTKFSQLSSARQRMFKNIAIRMVVLSADASEEVRKEMFDRINTSSVPLLPMETRRGVYRGSFTDFIVDLAKSARFKALCPVTKYFENRREEEELLLRFFAFSDCYPNYNQVESKGVAKYLDSYLEKKNTSFTDQERSDKTKAFNMMVDFITRTYPNQG
;
A
#
# COMPACT_ATOMS: atom_id res chain seq x y z
N PRO A 1 9.46 2.10 3.05
CA PRO A 1 8.76 1.24 4.00
C PRO A 1 7.72 0.40 3.26
N ASP A 2 7.64 -0.89 3.58
CA ASP A 2 6.90 -1.88 2.79
C ASP A 2 5.37 -1.79 2.88
N TYR A 3 4.83 -0.97 3.75
CA TYR A 3 3.39 -0.71 3.86
C TYR A 3 2.93 0.60 3.21
N GLN A 4 3.83 1.38 2.62
CA GLN A 4 3.39 2.54 1.87
C GLN A 4 2.69 2.07 0.60
N ARG A 5 1.47 2.58 0.40
CA ARG A 5 0.75 2.42 -0.86
C ARG A 5 1.68 2.77 -2.01
N GLU A 6 1.70 1.97 -3.05
CA GLU A 6 2.08 2.45 -4.35
C GLU A 6 1.24 3.69 -4.68
N PHE A 7 1.76 4.56 -5.54
CA PHE A 7 1.12 5.84 -5.81
C PHE A 7 -0.23 5.60 -6.48
N VAL A 8 -1.33 5.81 -5.74
CA VAL A 8 -2.71 5.50 -6.17
C VAL A 8 -3.43 6.74 -6.69
N TRP A 9 -3.01 7.95 -6.29
CA TRP A 9 -3.66 9.17 -6.73
C TRP A 9 -3.45 9.39 -8.23
N ASP A 10 -4.54 9.52 -8.97
CA ASP A 10 -4.49 9.95 -10.36
C ASP A 10 -4.10 11.43 -10.48
N ILE A 11 -3.83 11.87 -11.69
CA ILE A 11 -3.42 13.28 -11.98
C ILE A 11 -4.45 14.29 -11.47
N LYS A 12 -5.75 13.95 -11.49
CA LYS A 12 -6.81 14.83 -11.02
C LYS A 12 -6.74 15.03 -9.50
N HIS A 13 -6.59 13.96 -8.73
CA HIS A 13 -6.45 14.05 -7.28
C HIS A 13 -5.17 14.78 -6.88
N GLN A 14 -4.06 14.51 -7.55
CA GLN A 14 -2.79 15.18 -7.33
C GLN A 14 -2.90 16.68 -7.59
N SER A 15 -3.44 17.05 -8.75
CA SER A 15 -3.58 18.45 -9.14
C SER A 15 -4.51 19.22 -8.20
N ARG A 16 -5.63 18.63 -7.79
CA ARG A 16 -6.54 19.23 -6.80
C ARG A 16 -5.88 19.43 -5.43
N PHE A 17 -5.03 18.52 -5.03
CA PHE A 17 -4.28 18.67 -3.79
C PHE A 17 -3.29 19.83 -3.89
N ILE A 18 -2.54 19.97 -4.98
CA ILE A 18 -1.65 21.11 -5.21
C ILE A 18 -2.44 22.42 -5.28
N GLU A 19 -3.61 22.42 -5.93
CA GLU A 19 -4.52 23.58 -5.94
C GLU A 19 -4.92 23.99 -4.52
N SER A 20 -5.28 23.02 -3.68
CA SER A 20 -5.65 23.26 -2.27
C SER A 20 -4.52 23.92 -1.49
N LEU A 21 -3.26 23.50 -1.73
CA LEU A 21 -2.08 24.11 -1.14
C LEU A 21 -1.92 25.57 -1.56
N PHE A 22 -2.05 25.88 -2.84
CA PHE A 22 -1.98 27.26 -3.35
C PHE A 22 -3.11 28.14 -2.83
N LEU A 23 -4.28 27.57 -2.56
CA LEU A 23 -5.43 28.28 -1.99
C LEU A 23 -5.31 28.47 -0.46
N GLY A 24 -4.27 27.92 0.18
CA GLY A 24 -4.11 27.97 1.63
C GLY A 24 -5.15 27.17 2.40
N LEU A 25 -5.79 26.18 1.75
CA LEU A 25 -6.78 25.33 2.41
C LEU A 25 -6.09 24.43 3.47
N PRO A 26 -6.78 24.12 4.57
CA PRO A 26 -6.25 23.22 5.57
C PRO A 26 -5.91 21.85 5.00
N VAL A 27 -4.67 21.41 5.20
CA VAL A 27 -4.22 20.08 4.80
C VAL A 27 -4.22 19.18 6.03
N PRO A 28 -4.74 17.95 5.95
CA PRO A 28 -4.65 17.00 7.05
C PRO A 28 -3.19 16.76 7.47
N PHE A 29 -2.97 16.50 8.75
CA PHE A 29 -1.64 16.20 9.29
C PHE A 29 -1.01 15.02 8.57
N ILE A 30 0.32 15.06 8.43
CA ILE A 30 1.13 13.89 8.09
C ILE A 30 1.38 13.14 9.40
N PHE A 31 1.15 11.84 9.41
CA PHE A 31 1.46 11.00 10.56
C PHE A 31 2.69 10.15 10.26
N THR A 32 3.65 10.19 11.18
CA THR A 32 4.88 9.42 11.08
C THR A 32 5.10 8.64 12.37
N ALA A 33 5.82 7.51 12.28
CA ALA A 33 6.29 6.76 13.43
C ALA A 33 7.81 6.76 13.44
N GLU A 34 8.42 6.90 14.60
CA GLU A 34 9.86 6.76 14.76
C GLU A 34 10.24 5.28 14.78
N ILE A 35 11.28 4.92 14.01
CA ILE A 35 11.87 3.59 14.01
C ILE A 35 12.96 3.56 15.08
N LYS A 36 12.75 2.74 16.13
CA LYS A 36 13.60 2.70 17.32
C LYS A 36 15.08 2.42 17.00
N GLU A 37 15.33 1.53 16.04
CA GLU A 37 16.69 1.08 15.68
C GLU A 37 17.48 2.14 14.90
N THR A 38 16.80 3.02 14.19
CA THR A 38 17.46 3.95 13.26
C THR A 38 17.20 5.42 13.55
N GLY A 39 16.23 5.74 14.40
CA GLY A 39 15.72 7.10 14.64
C GLY A 39 15.05 7.74 13.41
N ARG A 40 14.82 6.96 12.35
CA ARG A 40 14.18 7.44 11.13
C ARG A 40 12.67 7.53 11.31
N LEU A 41 12.07 8.50 10.64
CA LEU A 41 10.63 8.65 10.59
C LEU A 41 10.05 7.86 9.42
N GLU A 42 9.11 7.00 9.74
CA GLU A 42 8.33 6.24 8.78
C GLU A 42 6.94 6.87 8.64
N ILE A 43 6.49 7.11 7.40
CA ILE A 43 5.19 7.73 7.18
C ILE A 43 4.09 6.71 7.46
N VAL A 44 3.20 7.02 8.38
CA VAL A 44 2.01 6.23 8.71
C VAL A 44 0.84 6.64 7.83
N ASP A 45 0.56 7.95 7.72
CA ASP A 45 -0.42 8.52 6.79
C ASP A 45 0.12 9.78 6.13
N GLY A 46 -0.35 10.04 4.90
CA GLY A 46 0.02 11.19 4.11
C GLY A 46 1.08 10.91 3.04
N SER A 47 1.42 9.65 2.77
CA SER A 47 2.40 9.28 1.76
C SER A 47 2.06 9.82 0.37
N GLN A 48 0.78 9.75 -0.03
CA GLN A 48 0.30 10.28 -1.32
C GLN A 48 0.51 11.80 -1.40
N ARG A 49 0.26 12.52 -0.31
CA ARG A 49 0.44 13.97 -0.21
C ARG A 49 1.92 14.35 -0.35
N ILE A 50 2.81 13.68 0.37
CA ILE A 50 4.26 13.92 0.29
C ILE A 50 4.78 13.62 -1.11
N ARG A 51 4.42 12.47 -1.67
CA ARG A 51 4.84 12.09 -3.03
C ARG A 51 4.33 13.07 -4.08
N THR A 52 3.09 13.54 -3.96
CA THR A 52 2.53 14.54 -4.88
C THR A 52 3.29 15.87 -4.80
N MET A 53 3.60 16.35 -3.58
CA MET A 53 4.41 17.55 -3.41
C MET A 53 5.82 17.40 -4.01
N ALA A 54 6.45 16.24 -3.77
CA ALA A 54 7.77 15.94 -4.31
C ALA A 54 7.73 15.86 -5.85
N ALA A 55 6.78 15.15 -6.43
CA ALA A 55 6.61 15.05 -7.88
C ALA A 55 6.39 16.43 -8.52
N TYR A 56 5.60 17.29 -7.87
CA TYR A 56 5.40 18.65 -8.37
C TYR A 56 6.66 19.51 -8.28
N LEU A 57 7.39 19.47 -7.15
CA LEU A 57 8.65 20.22 -6.99
C LEU A 57 9.75 19.78 -7.95
N ASN A 58 9.74 18.50 -8.36
CA ASN A 58 10.70 17.91 -9.30
C ASN A 58 10.27 18.02 -10.78
N ASP A 59 9.18 18.76 -11.08
CA ASP A 59 8.63 18.87 -12.45
C ASP A 59 8.14 17.54 -13.07
N GLU A 60 7.86 16.55 -12.24
CA GLU A 60 7.31 15.25 -12.67
C GLU A 60 5.78 15.31 -12.83
N LEU A 61 5.11 16.25 -12.11
CA LEU A 61 3.67 16.47 -12.16
C LEU A 61 3.34 17.75 -12.95
N GLU A 62 2.55 17.61 -14.01
CA GLU A 62 1.88 18.70 -14.73
C GLU A 62 0.45 18.84 -14.20
N LEU A 63 0.07 20.02 -13.72
CA LEU A 63 -1.26 20.27 -13.17
C LEU A 63 -2.34 20.19 -14.23
N LYS A 64 -3.44 19.47 -13.95
CA LYS A 64 -4.59 19.31 -14.84
C LYS A 64 -5.90 19.34 -14.05
N PHE A 65 -6.98 19.71 -14.70
CA PHE A 65 -8.34 19.68 -14.12
C PHE A 65 -8.52 20.58 -12.88
N LEU A 66 -7.76 21.67 -12.79
CA LEU A 66 -7.92 22.67 -11.73
C LEU A 66 -9.23 23.45 -11.96
N GLU A 67 -9.96 23.70 -10.87
CA GLU A 67 -11.27 24.35 -10.91
C GLU A 67 -11.22 25.83 -10.49
N LYS A 68 -10.33 26.18 -9.58
CA LYS A 68 -10.19 27.55 -9.04
C LYS A 68 -9.01 28.30 -9.64
N LEU A 69 -7.88 27.64 -9.79
CA LEU A 69 -6.65 28.20 -10.34
C LEU A 69 -6.43 27.73 -11.78
N THR A 70 -7.45 27.87 -12.61
CA THR A 70 -7.47 27.38 -14.00
C THR A 70 -6.29 27.84 -14.84
N GLN A 71 -5.73 29.02 -14.53
CA GLN A 71 -4.52 29.55 -15.17
C GLN A 71 -3.25 28.74 -14.90
N LEU A 72 -3.28 27.81 -13.94
CA LEU A 72 -2.19 26.91 -13.66
C LEU A 72 -2.36 25.52 -14.33
N ASN A 73 -3.46 25.31 -15.06
CA ASN A 73 -3.61 24.08 -15.84
C ASN A 73 -2.50 23.98 -16.89
N ASN A 74 -2.03 22.77 -17.11
CA ASN A 74 -0.94 22.42 -18.02
C ASN A 74 0.41 23.11 -17.67
N THR A 75 0.63 23.45 -16.39
CA THR A 75 1.90 24.00 -15.91
C THR A 75 2.60 23.03 -14.95
N LYS A 76 3.91 23.08 -15.00
CA LYS A 76 4.83 22.45 -14.04
C LYS A 76 5.36 23.48 -13.04
N PHE A 77 6.01 23.02 -11.98
CA PHE A 77 6.51 23.89 -10.92
C PHE A 77 7.53 24.92 -11.43
N SER A 78 8.47 24.52 -12.30
CA SER A 78 9.48 25.41 -12.88
C SER A 78 8.89 26.54 -13.73
N GLN A 79 7.71 26.35 -14.28
CA GLN A 79 7.01 27.33 -15.14
C GLN A 79 6.26 28.40 -14.33
N LEU A 80 6.18 28.22 -13.00
CA LEU A 80 5.58 29.23 -12.13
C LEU A 80 6.47 30.46 -11.98
N SER A 81 5.84 31.62 -11.73
CA SER A 81 6.58 32.81 -11.34
C SER A 81 7.40 32.56 -10.04
N SER A 82 8.54 33.22 -9.90
CA SER A 82 9.40 33.09 -8.72
C SER A 82 8.69 33.35 -7.39
N ALA A 83 7.66 34.23 -7.42
CA ALA A 83 6.83 34.52 -6.25
C ALA A 83 5.98 33.28 -5.86
N ARG A 84 5.33 32.63 -6.84
CA ARG A 84 4.54 31.42 -6.61
C ARG A 84 5.39 30.21 -6.19
N GLN A 85 6.57 30.07 -6.78
CA GLN A 85 7.53 29.04 -6.37
C GLN A 85 7.95 29.22 -4.90
N ARG A 86 8.28 30.46 -4.49
CA ARG A 86 8.59 30.75 -3.08
C ARG A 86 7.41 30.51 -2.16
N MET A 87 6.22 30.95 -2.56
CA MET A 87 4.99 30.69 -1.79
C MET A 87 4.80 29.20 -1.55
N PHE A 88 4.90 28.37 -2.58
CA PHE A 88 4.74 26.92 -2.47
C PHE A 88 5.79 26.27 -1.57
N LYS A 89 7.05 26.65 -1.71
CA LYS A 89 8.17 26.14 -0.88
C LYS A 89 8.03 26.49 0.60
N ASN A 90 7.32 27.57 0.91
CA ASN A 90 7.13 28.05 2.29
C ASN A 90 5.80 27.55 2.91
N ILE A 91 5.05 26.69 2.24
CA ILE A 91 3.82 26.11 2.82
C ILE A 91 4.21 25.23 4.01
N ALA A 92 3.65 25.56 5.19
CA ALA A 92 3.87 24.78 6.40
C ALA A 92 3.03 23.50 6.37
N ILE A 93 3.68 22.35 6.39
CA ILE A 93 3.03 21.05 6.53
C ILE A 93 3.18 20.59 7.97
N ARG A 94 2.05 20.32 8.64
CA ARG A 94 2.03 19.83 10.01
C ARG A 94 2.25 18.31 10.02
N MET A 95 3.15 17.87 10.89
CA MET A 95 3.47 16.47 11.07
C MET A 95 3.32 16.08 12.54
N VAL A 96 2.71 14.92 12.77
CA VAL A 96 2.60 14.29 14.10
C VAL A 96 3.52 13.08 14.08
N VAL A 97 4.45 13.05 15.04
CA VAL A 97 5.39 11.94 15.20
C VAL A 97 4.90 11.03 16.32
N LEU A 98 4.67 9.78 16.02
CA LEU A 98 4.36 8.74 17.01
C LEU A 98 5.68 8.23 17.59
N SER A 99 5.73 8.18 18.93
CA SER A 99 6.90 7.66 19.64
C SER A 99 7.24 6.24 19.25
N ALA A 100 8.55 5.93 19.22
CA ALA A 100 9.06 4.59 19.01
C ALA A 100 8.54 3.55 20.04
N ASP A 101 8.13 4.01 21.22
CA ASP A 101 7.60 3.15 22.29
C ASP A 101 6.11 2.80 22.15
N ALA A 102 5.42 3.35 21.14
CA ALA A 102 4.04 2.94 20.84
C ALA A 102 4.01 1.46 20.40
N SER A 103 3.19 0.64 21.07
CA SER A 103 3.04 -0.77 20.70
C SER A 103 2.54 -0.92 19.25
N GLU A 104 2.83 -2.06 18.64
CA GLU A 104 2.40 -2.37 17.28
C GLU A 104 0.87 -2.32 17.14
N GLU A 105 0.15 -2.72 18.19
CA GLU A 105 -1.31 -2.63 18.27
C GLU A 105 -1.82 -1.18 18.24
N VAL A 106 -1.18 -0.28 19.00
CA VAL A 106 -1.51 1.16 19.01
C VAL A 106 -1.25 1.80 17.65
N ARG A 107 -0.14 1.44 17.00
CA ARG A 107 0.18 1.89 15.63
C ARG A 107 -0.88 1.42 14.63
N LYS A 108 -1.30 0.14 14.72
CA LYS A 108 -2.35 -0.44 13.88
C LYS A 108 -3.68 0.28 14.09
N GLU A 109 -4.11 0.45 15.33
CA GLU A 109 -5.39 1.10 15.63
C GLU A 109 -5.42 2.56 15.17
N MET A 110 -4.32 3.30 15.33
CA MET A 110 -4.20 4.65 14.80
C MET A 110 -4.24 4.67 13.27
N PHE A 111 -3.56 3.73 12.63
CA PHE A 111 -3.56 3.58 11.17
C PHE A 111 -4.98 3.35 10.64
N ASP A 112 -5.72 2.46 11.27
CA ASP A 112 -7.11 2.16 10.89
C ASP A 112 -8.03 3.38 11.10
N ARG A 113 -7.88 4.11 12.21
CA ARG A 113 -8.70 5.29 12.51
C ARG A 113 -8.39 6.49 11.61
N ILE A 114 -7.13 6.72 11.27
CA ILE A 114 -6.70 7.82 10.41
C ILE A 114 -7.13 7.57 8.97
N ASN A 115 -7.08 6.31 8.49
CA ASN A 115 -7.43 5.97 7.13
C ASN A 115 -8.95 5.94 6.84
N THR A 116 -9.80 5.98 7.84
CA THR A 116 -11.27 5.98 7.65
C THR A 116 -11.80 7.23 6.92
N SER A 117 -11.00 8.29 6.79
CA SER A 117 -11.39 9.54 6.11
C SER A 117 -10.93 9.64 4.64
N SER A 118 -10.16 8.67 4.13
CA SER A 118 -9.68 8.64 2.74
C SER A 118 -10.04 7.30 2.09
N VAL A 119 -9.65 7.06 0.85
CA VAL A 119 -9.89 5.76 0.19
C VAL A 119 -9.40 4.64 1.12
N PRO A 120 -10.29 3.77 1.63
CA PRO A 120 -9.93 2.75 2.62
C PRO A 120 -8.79 1.86 2.12
N LEU A 121 -7.86 1.50 3.01
CA LEU A 121 -6.86 0.49 2.68
C LEU A 121 -7.54 -0.84 2.40
N LEU A 122 -7.08 -1.56 1.37
CA LEU A 122 -7.46 -2.95 1.19
C LEU A 122 -6.78 -3.82 2.25
N PRO A 123 -7.37 -4.98 2.58
CA PRO A 123 -6.87 -5.83 3.67
C PRO A 123 -5.38 -6.17 3.57
N MET A 124 -4.86 -6.46 2.38
CA MET A 124 -3.44 -6.80 2.20
C MET A 124 -2.51 -5.61 2.38
N GLU A 125 -2.94 -4.40 2.03
CA GLU A 125 -2.16 -3.18 2.29
C GLU A 125 -1.93 -2.99 3.80
N THR A 126 -2.97 -3.21 4.61
CA THR A 126 -2.90 -3.16 6.08
C THR A 126 -2.02 -4.29 6.63
N ARG A 127 -2.26 -5.53 6.19
CA ARG A 127 -1.51 -6.72 6.65
C ARG A 127 -0.02 -6.58 6.43
N ARG A 128 0.39 -6.08 5.28
CA ARG A 128 1.79 -5.91 4.93
C ARG A 128 2.50 -4.87 5.81
N GLY A 129 1.76 -3.88 6.32
CA GLY A 129 2.26 -2.92 7.29
C GLY A 129 2.48 -3.52 8.68
N VAL A 130 1.59 -4.41 9.09
CA VAL A 130 1.52 -4.95 10.44
C VAL A 130 2.34 -6.25 10.59
N TYR A 131 2.19 -7.18 9.65
CA TYR A 131 2.77 -8.53 9.76
C TYR A 131 3.98 -8.66 8.84
N ARG A 132 5.14 -8.19 9.30
CA ARG A 132 6.41 -8.33 8.57
C ARG A 132 7.07 -9.66 8.93
N GLY A 133 7.74 -10.27 7.96
CA GLY A 133 8.51 -11.48 8.17
C GLY A 133 8.75 -12.28 6.90
N SER A 134 9.50 -13.36 7.04
CA SER A 134 9.96 -14.18 5.92
C SER A 134 8.85 -14.81 5.08
N PHE A 135 7.68 -15.07 5.66
CA PHE A 135 6.53 -15.58 4.92
C PHE A 135 5.82 -14.46 4.13
N THR A 136 5.73 -13.26 4.68
CA THR A 136 5.22 -12.10 3.95
C THR A 136 6.09 -11.79 2.74
N ASP A 137 7.42 -11.77 2.89
CA ASP A 137 8.36 -11.55 1.79
C ASP A 137 8.23 -12.64 0.72
N PHE A 138 8.05 -13.89 1.13
CA PHE A 138 7.80 -15.01 0.21
C PHE A 138 6.54 -14.82 -0.64
N ILE A 139 5.43 -14.37 -0.04
CA ILE A 139 4.19 -14.06 -0.79
C ILE A 139 4.44 -12.93 -1.79
N VAL A 140 5.12 -11.88 -1.37
CA VAL A 140 5.47 -10.74 -2.23
C VAL A 140 6.29 -11.17 -3.44
N ASP A 141 7.26 -12.05 -3.24
CA ASP A 141 8.11 -12.52 -4.34
C ASP A 141 7.35 -13.43 -5.32
N LEU A 142 6.47 -14.28 -4.82
CA LEU A 142 5.60 -15.09 -5.68
C LEU A 142 4.60 -14.24 -6.48
N ALA A 143 4.06 -13.17 -5.89
CA ALA A 143 3.14 -12.25 -6.57
C ALA A 143 3.78 -11.55 -7.77
N LYS A 144 5.11 -11.36 -7.75
CA LYS A 144 5.86 -10.79 -8.88
C LYS A 144 6.06 -11.77 -10.06
N SER A 145 5.73 -13.05 -9.88
CA SER A 145 5.90 -14.07 -10.92
C SER A 145 5.10 -13.73 -12.16
N ALA A 146 5.78 -13.63 -13.31
CA ALA A 146 5.13 -13.35 -14.60
C ALA A 146 4.05 -14.39 -14.95
N ARG A 147 4.27 -15.67 -14.59
CA ARG A 147 3.31 -16.76 -14.80
C ARG A 147 2.05 -16.56 -13.96
N PHE A 148 2.19 -16.14 -12.72
CA PHE A 148 1.05 -15.86 -11.85
C PHE A 148 0.27 -14.63 -12.32
N LYS A 149 0.96 -13.55 -12.68
CA LYS A 149 0.33 -12.34 -13.23
C LYS A 149 -0.46 -12.60 -14.51
N ALA A 150 0.03 -13.49 -15.36
CA ALA A 150 -0.69 -13.90 -16.57
C ALA A 150 -1.99 -14.66 -16.26
N LEU A 151 -2.07 -15.39 -15.14
CA LEU A 151 -3.27 -16.09 -14.70
C LEU A 151 -4.26 -15.23 -13.92
N CYS A 152 -3.78 -14.17 -13.30
CA CYS A 152 -4.56 -13.24 -12.49
C CYS A 152 -4.48 -11.82 -13.08
N PRO A 153 -5.14 -11.54 -14.22
CA PRO A 153 -5.10 -10.22 -14.83
C PRO A 153 -5.91 -9.21 -14.00
N VAL A 154 -5.30 -8.71 -12.94
CA VAL A 154 -5.88 -7.64 -12.14
C VAL A 154 -5.66 -6.30 -12.82
N THR A 155 -6.60 -5.37 -12.69
CA THR A 155 -6.40 -4.02 -13.21
C THR A 155 -5.25 -3.34 -12.47
N LYS A 156 -4.59 -2.37 -13.12
CA LYS A 156 -3.51 -1.59 -12.53
C LYS A 156 -3.88 -0.99 -11.16
N TYR A 157 -5.13 -0.64 -10.96
CA TYR A 157 -5.66 -0.15 -9.68
C TYR A 157 -5.51 -1.20 -8.57
N PHE A 158 -5.93 -2.45 -8.82
CA PHE A 158 -5.85 -3.53 -7.84
C PHE A 158 -4.43 -4.09 -7.67
N GLU A 159 -3.62 -4.11 -8.75
CA GLU A 159 -2.19 -4.44 -8.67
C GLU A 159 -1.48 -3.49 -7.69
N ASN A 160 -1.69 -2.18 -7.85
CA ASN A 160 -1.12 -1.16 -6.94
C ASN A 160 -1.65 -1.28 -5.50
N ARG A 161 -2.76 -1.98 -5.31
CA ARG A 161 -3.41 -2.24 -4.01
C ARG A 161 -3.17 -3.65 -3.48
N ARG A 162 -2.22 -4.39 -4.06
CA ARG A 162 -1.70 -5.68 -3.58
C ARG A 162 -2.71 -6.83 -3.59
N GLU A 163 -3.66 -6.80 -4.50
CA GLU A 163 -4.67 -7.85 -4.62
C GLU A 163 -4.05 -9.21 -4.97
N GLU A 164 -2.99 -9.23 -5.78
CA GLU A 164 -2.24 -10.45 -6.12
C GLU A 164 -1.62 -11.11 -4.87
N GLU A 165 -1.10 -10.32 -3.94
CA GLU A 165 -0.56 -10.80 -2.66
C GLU A 165 -1.68 -11.36 -1.77
N GLU A 166 -2.85 -10.72 -1.74
CA GLU A 166 -4.03 -11.19 -1.01
C GLU A 166 -4.53 -12.54 -1.54
N LEU A 167 -4.57 -12.71 -2.87
CA LEU A 167 -4.96 -13.97 -3.50
C LEU A 167 -4.02 -15.12 -3.12
N LEU A 168 -2.71 -14.88 -3.12
CA LEU A 168 -1.72 -15.87 -2.70
C LEU A 168 -1.81 -16.19 -1.21
N LEU A 169 -2.02 -15.18 -0.36
CA LEU A 169 -2.25 -15.41 1.06
C LEU A 169 -3.46 -16.32 1.30
N ARG A 170 -4.58 -16.05 0.62
CA ARG A 170 -5.78 -16.89 0.67
C ARG A 170 -5.52 -18.30 0.18
N PHE A 171 -4.82 -18.43 -0.94
CA PHE A 171 -4.47 -19.75 -1.49
C PHE A 171 -3.73 -20.61 -0.44
N PHE A 172 -2.66 -20.09 0.16
CA PHE A 172 -1.89 -20.84 1.14
C PHE A 172 -2.66 -21.08 2.43
N ALA A 173 -3.37 -20.07 2.94
CA ALA A 173 -4.13 -20.18 4.17
C ALA A 173 -5.25 -21.21 4.08
N PHE A 174 -6.00 -21.22 2.96
CA PHE A 174 -7.08 -22.17 2.76
C PHE A 174 -6.58 -23.57 2.39
N SER A 175 -5.47 -23.69 1.68
CA SER A 175 -4.83 -24.99 1.43
C SER A 175 -4.36 -25.64 2.72
N ASP A 176 -3.77 -24.88 3.64
CA ASP A 176 -3.27 -25.40 4.91
C ASP A 176 -4.40 -25.80 5.89
N CYS A 177 -5.59 -25.21 5.78
CA CYS A 177 -6.71 -25.58 6.65
C CYS A 177 -7.65 -26.64 6.03
N TYR A 178 -7.48 -26.97 4.76
CA TYR A 178 -8.33 -28.00 4.11
C TYR A 178 -8.14 -29.38 4.75
N PRO A 179 -9.22 -30.17 4.97
CA PRO A 179 -10.63 -29.89 4.72
C PRO A 179 -11.35 -29.23 5.93
N ASN A 180 -10.63 -28.83 6.99
CA ASN A 180 -11.22 -28.33 8.23
C ASN A 180 -11.18 -26.80 8.31
N TYR A 181 -12.34 -26.16 8.05
CA TYR A 181 -12.47 -24.70 8.05
C TYR A 181 -13.02 -24.10 9.35
N ASN A 182 -13.10 -24.85 10.45
CA ASN A 182 -13.70 -24.41 11.73
C ASN A 182 -13.11 -23.08 12.23
N GLN A 183 -11.80 -22.86 12.05
CA GLN A 183 -11.17 -21.60 12.45
C GLN A 183 -11.59 -20.41 11.57
N VAL A 184 -11.86 -20.65 10.29
CA VAL A 184 -12.35 -19.62 9.37
C VAL A 184 -13.80 -19.25 9.72
N GLU A 185 -14.65 -20.26 9.99
CA GLU A 185 -16.04 -20.07 10.36
C GLU A 185 -16.20 -19.32 11.68
N SER A 186 -15.39 -19.65 12.69
CA SER A 186 -15.48 -19.04 14.02
C SER A 186 -14.95 -17.60 14.07
N LYS A 187 -13.88 -17.29 13.32
CA LYS A 187 -13.20 -15.98 13.39
C LYS A 187 -13.60 -15.04 12.24
N GLY A 188 -14.12 -15.58 11.15
CA GLY A 188 -14.26 -14.89 9.86
C GLY A 188 -12.94 -14.85 9.07
N VAL A 189 -13.05 -14.73 7.75
CA VAL A 189 -11.93 -14.81 6.81
C VAL A 189 -10.81 -13.80 7.15
N ALA A 190 -11.15 -12.56 7.41
CA ALA A 190 -10.17 -11.50 7.66
C ALA A 190 -9.27 -11.81 8.85
N LYS A 191 -9.87 -12.11 10.01
CA LYS A 191 -9.14 -12.44 11.25
C LYS A 191 -8.37 -13.77 11.14
N TYR A 192 -8.90 -14.72 10.39
CA TYR A 192 -8.18 -15.96 10.13
C TYR A 192 -6.89 -15.71 9.34
N LEU A 193 -6.95 -14.91 8.26
CA LEU A 193 -5.79 -14.56 7.46
C LEU A 193 -4.75 -13.76 8.25
N ASP A 194 -5.19 -12.85 9.12
CA ASP A 194 -4.32 -12.11 10.03
C ASP A 194 -3.55 -13.06 10.95
N SER A 195 -4.26 -13.94 11.66
CA SER A 195 -3.66 -14.93 12.57
C SER A 195 -2.76 -15.94 11.83
N TYR A 196 -3.12 -16.32 10.61
CA TYR A 196 -2.33 -17.21 9.78
C TYR A 196 -1.00 -16.56 9.39
N LEU A 197 -1.03 -15.31 8.91
CA LEU A 197 0.13 -14.56 8.49
C LEU A 197 1.11 -14.33 9.65
N GLU A 198 0.59 -13.91 10.81
CA GLU A 198 1.35 -13.73 12.05
C GLU A 198 2.07 -15.02 12.44
N LYS A 199 1.32 -16.13 12.54
CA LYS A 199 1.88 -17.44 12.90
C LYS A 199 2.96 -17.88 11.90
N LYS A 200 2.71 -17.73 10.60
CA LYS A 200 3.68 -18.16 9.58
C LYS A 200 4.96 -17.33 9.61
N ASN A 201 4.87 -16.02 9.82
CA ASN A 201 6.06 -15.17 9.94
C ASN A 201 6.97 -15.56 11.11
N THR A 202 6.43 -16.14 12.18
CA THR A 202 7.23 -16.59 13.34
C THR A 202 7.84 -17.99 13.15
N SER A 203 7.28 -18.82 12.28
CA SER A 203 7.66 -20.23 12.18
C SER A 203 8.05 -20.71 10.77
N PHE A 204 8.20 -19.81 9.81
CA PHE A 204 8.44 -20.13 8.41
C PHE A 204 9.86 -20.66 8.18
N THR A 205 9.98 -21.91 7.79
CA THR A 205 11.26 -22.58 7.53
C THR A 205 11.56 -22.67 6.04
N ASP A 206 12.84 -22.94 5.70
CA ASP A 206 13.27 -23.16 4.31
C ASP A 206 12.61 -24.41 3.70
N GLN A 207 12.36 -25.45 4.50
CA GLN A 207 11.63 -26.63 4.04
C GLN A 207 10.19 -26.26 3.67
N GLU A 208 9.50 -25.51 4.52
CA GLU A 208 8.14 -25.05 4.25
C GLU A 208 8.09 -24.12 3.02
N ARG A 209 9.09 -23.25 2.86
CA ARG A 209 9.25 -22.41 1.66
C ARG A 209 9.32 -23.26 0.40
N SER A 210 10.14 -24.32 0.40
CA SER A 210 10.27 -25.24 -0.72
C SER A 210 8.94 -25.92 -1.05
N ASP A 211 8.24 -26.44 -0.04
CA ASP A 211 6.98 -27.16 -0.23
C ASP A 211 5.86 -26.24 -0.73
N LYS A 212 5.77 -25.02 -0.19
CA LYS A 212 4.81 -24.02 -0.70
C LYS A 212 5.13 -23.52 -2.09
N THR A 213 6.42 -23.45 -2.46
CA THR A 213 6.83 -23.13 -3.84
C THR A 213 6.39 -24.22 -4.81
N LYS A 214 6.52 -25.49 -4.42
CA LYS A 214 6.02 -26.63 -5.24
C LYS A 214 4.51 -26.57 -5.39
N ALA A 215 3.76 -26.34 -4.29
CA ALA A 215 2.30 -26.21 -4.31
C ALA A 215 1.85 -25.06 -5.21
N PHE A 216 2.52 -23.92 -5.14
CA PHE A 216 2.29 -22.77 -6.02
C PHE A 216 2.51 -23.14 -7.49
N ASN A 217 3.62 -23.77 -7.84
CA ASN A 217 3.90 -24.16 -9.21
C ASN A 217 2.88 -25.17 -9.74
N MET A 218 2.49 -26.15 -8.92
CA MET A 218 1.44 -27.12 -9.27
C MET A 218 0.10 -26.45 -9.53
N MET A 219 -0.27 -25.47 -8.72
CA MET A 219 -1.50 -24.68 -8.92
C MET A 219 -1.44 -23.90 -10.22
N VAL A 220 -0.33 -23.19 -10.49
CA VAL A 220 -0.12 -22.43 -11.73
C VAL A 220 -0.18 -23.34 -12.95
N ASP A 221 0.51 -24.49 -12.91
CA ASP A 221 0.51 -25.47 -14.01
C ASP A 221 -0.88 -26.07 -14.25
N PHE A 222 -1.61 -26.38 -13.17
CA PHE A 222 -2.96 -26.90 -13.25
C PHE A 222 -3.91 -25.89 -13.92
N ILE A 223 -3.91 -24.64 -13.47
CA ILE A 223 -4.80 -23.58 -14.02
C ILE A 223 -4.44 -23.32 -15.48
N THR A 224 -3.15 -23.15 -15.82
CA THR A 224 -2.70 -22.89 -17.19
C THR A 224 -3.13 -24.01 -18.15
N ARG A 225 -3.09 -25.26 -17.69
CA ARG A 225 -3.48 -26.43 -18.51
C ARG A 225 -4.98 -26.56 -18.65
N THR A 226 -5.73 -26.26 -17.58
CA THR A 226 -7.18 -26.47 -17.53
C THR A 226 -7.96 -25.33 -18.17
N TYR A 227 -7.43 -24.10 -18.09
CA TYR A 227 -8.06 -22.88 -18.60
C TYR A 227 -7.12 -22.09 -19.54
N PRO A 228 -6.74 -22.65 -20.71
CA PRO A 228 -5.70 -22.07 -21.58
C PRO A 228 -6.06 -20.72 -22.22
N ASN A 229 -7.34 -20.32 -22.20
CA ASN A 229 -7.86 -19.13 -22.91
C ASN A 229 -8.40 -18.03 -21.97
N GLN A 230 -8.07 -18.05 -20.69
CA GLN A 230 -8.48 -17.02 -19.75
C GLN A 230 -7.26 -16.17 -19.37
N GLY A 231 -6.84 -15.31 -20.30
CA GLY A 231 -5.88 -14.22 -20.11
C GLY A 231 -6.36 -13.03 -20.88
#